data_322bf3f7ffb8bd7661a1fa600eeec183
#
_entry.id   322bf3f7ffb8bd7661a1fa600eeec183
#
_cell.length_a   1.000
_cell.length_b   1.000
_cell.length_c   1.000
_cell.angle_alpha   90.00
_cell.angle_beta   90.00
_cell.angle_gamma   90.00
#
_symmetry.space_group_name_H-M   'P 1'
#
loop_
_entity.id
_entity.type
_entity.pdbx_description
1 polymer ?
#
loop_
_entity_poly.entity_id
_entity_poly.type
_entity_poly.pdbx_seq_one_letter_code
_entity_poly.pdbx_strand_id
1 'polypeptide(L)'
;MDYILLNKDVPVLQFRIERHEEIVNLTTLVHMNITDLTIIDNVALPLNMQPTVKGLKNWLLQRKVPNNRTFVESLLDAISDTENPYRYLDVTYGLSLNDTFWVKPMSSSVSWSDVNLYNNPFSEIVAGIAFTGEDSHIKGIVTTPEYTTNGMLRKCWHRENDVIYLYKGSTPRYANGGLEALSEVYASQIAAAMGLAHVEYKLTTFHDQLVSACPLFTSEQIGYMPISGLLDEAMSRDELMLYDKQYAIASLYGIMPFSDMMVFDALIHNTDRHLNNFGVLINNKSNRILGPAPLFDHGNSLFYNITDDEYSDLNAIKDISFWGLSFDTLAKLYLHDSHRSMLTPLLDFTFNRLPSDILTDKKLDLLESYIQQRAAYFIDLLDGKYINFTHPHIPKQ
;
A
#
# COMPACT_ATOMS: atom_id res chain seq x y z
N MET A 1 -17.76 -24.58 12.52
CA MET A 1 -18.69 -23.74 11.72
C MET A 1 -18.21 -23.79 10.27
N ASP A 2 -19.13 -23.94 9.32
CA ASP A 2 -18.80 -24.06 7.90
C ASP A 2 -18.86 -22.70 7.22
N TYR A 3 -17.82 -22.39 6.45
CA TYR A 3 -17.67 -21.14 5.72
C TYR A 3 -17.48 -21.38 4.24
N ILE A 4 -17.79 -20.38 3.44
CA ILE A 4 -17.55 -20.38 2.00
C ILE A 4 -16.79 -19.09 1.62
N LEU A 5 -15.72 -19.24 0.83
CA LEU A 5 -15.04 -18.15 0.13
C LEU A 5 -15.73 -17.97 -1.23
N LEU A 6 -16.06 -16.73 -1.54
CA LEU A 6 -16.66 -16.35 -2.81
C LEU A 6 -15.82 -15.28 -3.51
N ASN A 7 -15.94 -15.22 -4.83
CA ASN A 7 -15.60 -14.05 -5.64
C ASN A 7 -16.91 -13.42 -6.11
N LYS A 8 -17.32 -12.31 -5.55
CA LYS A 8 -18.70 -11.79 -5.61
C LYS A 8 -19.68 -12.90 -5.16
N ASP A 9 -20.60 -13.32 -5.99
CA ASP A 9 -21.55 -14.40 -5.67
C ASP A 9 -21.12 -15.79 -6.19
N VAL A 10 -19.89 -15.90 -6.75
CA VAL A 10 -19.36 -17.16 -7.30
C VAL A 10 -18.59 -17.91 -6.21
N PRO A 11 -19.00 -19.14 -5.84
CA PRO A 11 -18.28 -19.98 -4.90
C PRO A 11 -16.89 -20.39 -5.40
N VAL A 12 -15.88 -20.27 -4.52
CA VAL A 12 -14.47 -20.59 -4.83
C VAL A 12 -13.99 -21.79 -4.03
N LEU A 13 -14.21 -21.79 -2.72
CA LEU A 13 -13.88 -22.92 -1.83
C LEU A 13 -14.76 -22.93 -0.58
N GLN A 14 -14.81 -24.07 0.08
CA GLN A 14 -15.47 -24.27 1.38
C GLN A 14 -14.46 -24.74 2.40
N PHE A 15 -14.67 -24.37 3.66
CA PHE A 15 -13.82 -24.80 4.77
C PHE A 15 -14.60 -24.77 6.08
N ARG A 16 -14.08 -25.50 7.07
CA ARG A 16 -14.63 -25.52 8.42
C ARG A 16 -13.64 -24.93 9.41
N ILE A 17 -14.15 -24.19 10.39
CA ILE A 17 -13.41 -23.78 11.57
C ILE A 17 -13.93 -24.56 12.76
N GLU A 18 -13.04 -25.32 13.41
CA GLU A 18 -13.35 -26.15 14.57
C GLU A 18 -12.60 -25.68 15.81
N ARG A 19 -13.29 -25.75 16.94
CA ARG A 19 -12.71 -25.48 18.26
C ARG A 19 -12.10 -26.77 18.79
N HIS A 20 -10.81 -26.73 19.11
CA HIS A 20 -10.08 -27.79 19.80
C HIS A 20 -9.70 -27.31 21.20
N GLU A 21 -9.96 -28.14 22.19
CA GLU A 21 -9.54 -27.89 23.58
C GLU A 21 -8.42 -28.89 23.93
N GLU A 22 -7.29 -28.35 24.39
CA GLU A 22 -6.16 -29.12 24.88
C GLU A 22 -5.87 -28.75 26.34
N ILE A 23 -5.72 -29.74 27.21
CA ILE A 23 -5.38 -29.51 28.61
C ILE A 23 -3.86 -29.63 28.75
N VAL A 24 -3.21 -28.48 29.02
CA VAL A 24 -1.76 -28.41 29.27
C VAL A 24 -1.55 -27.84 30.67
N ASN A 25 -0.87 -28.61 31.54
CA ASN A 25 -0.57 -28.19 32.93
C ASN A 25 -1.79 -27.67 33.70
N LEU A 26 -2.93 -28.38 33.63
CA LEU A 26 -4.21 -28.01 34.28
C LEU A 26 -4.87 -26.73 33.73
N THR A 27 -4.36 -26.17 32.64
CA THR A 27 -4.99 -25.05 31.95
C THR A 27 -5.59 -25.55 30.64
N THR A 28 -6.85 -25.21 30.39
CA THR A 28 -7.50 -25.50 29.10
C THR A 28 -7.06 -24.46 28.08
N LEU A 29 -6.33 -24.89 27.04
CA LEU A 29 -5.99 -24.08 25.89
C LEU A 29 -7.02 -24.33 24.78
N VAL A 30 -7.59 -23.26 24.27
CA VAL A 30 -8.54 -23.31 23.16
C VAL A 30 -7.82 -22.95 21.87
N HIS A 31 -7.90 -23.83 20.89
CA HIS A 31 -7.35 -23.62 19.54
C HIS A 31 -8.48 -23.67 18.52
N MET A 32 -8.51 -22.70 17.61
CA MET A 32 -9.39 -22.72 16.46
C MET A 32 -8.61 -23.15 15.23
N ASN A 33 -9.01 -24.24 14.61
CA ASN A 33 -8.32 -24.84 13.46
C ASN A 33 -9.21 -24.83 12.22
N ILE A 34 -8.59 -24.55 11.08
CA ILE A 34 -9.25 -24.71 9.78
C ILE A 34 -9.14 -26.19 9.37
N THR A 35 -10.29 -26.79 9.09
CA THR A 35 -10.43 -28.20 8.65
C THR A 35 -11.31 -28.28 7.40
N ASP A 36 -11.41 -29.47 6.82
CA ASP A 36 -12.33 -29.83 5.72
C ASP A 36 -12.29 -28.82 4.54
N LEU A 37 -11.08 -28.44 4.11
CA LEU A 37 -10.90 -27.56 2.94
C LEU A 37 -11.31 -28.31 1.65
N THR A 38 -12.32 -27.77 0.96
CA THR A 38 -12.79 -28.26 -0.35
C THR A 38 -12.69 -27.13 -1.38
N ILE A 39 -11.86 -27.32 -2.41
CA ILE A 39 -11.75 -26.39 -3.53
C ILE A 39 -12.90 -26.66 -4.51
N ILE A 40 -13.70 -25.64 -4.81
CA ILE A 40 -14.81 -25.70 -5.78
C ILE A 40 -14.29 -25.32 -7.17
N ASP A 41 -13.53 -24.23 -7.25
CA ASP A 41 -12.90 -23.75 -8.49
C ASP A 41 -11.45 -23.33 -8.22
N ASN A 42 -10.51 -24.14 -8.68
CA ASN A 42 -9.08 -23.91 -8.49
C ASN A 42 -8.55 -22.71 -9.31
N VAL A 43 -9.19 -22.38 -10.44
CA VAL A 43 -8.79 -21.26 -11.30
C VAL A 43 -9.27 -19.93 -10.72
N ALA A 44 -10.35 -19.96 -9.95
CA ALA A 44 -10.93 -18.78 -9.31
C ALA A 44 -10.30 -18.44 -7.95
N LEU A 45 -9.31 -19.20 -7.47
CA LEU A 45 -8.61 -18.89 -6.22
C LEU A 45 -7.89 -17.51 -6.30
N PRO A 46 -7.82 -16.74 -5.18
CA PRO A 46 -6.98 -15.54 -5.13
C PRO A 46 -5.53 -15.87 -5.56
N LEU A 47 -4.90 -15.01 -6.35
CA LEU A 47 -3.54 -15.24 -6.88
C LEU A 47 -2.48 -15.46 -5.79
N ASN A 48 -2.66 -14.82 -4.63
CA ASN A 48 -1.76 -14.95 -3.48
C ASN A 48 -2.17 -16.07 -2.50
N MET A 49 -3.04 -16.99 -2.90
CA MET A 49 -3.50 -18.09 -2.05
C MET A 49 -3.17 -19.46 -2.66
N GLN A 50 -2.35 -20.23 -1.97
CA GLN A 50 -2.14 -21.63 -2.32
C GLN A 50 -3.38 -22.47 -1.93
N PRO A 51 -3.75 -23.53 -2.70
CA PRO A 51 -4.91 -24.40 -2.44
C PRO A 51 -4.68 -25.36 -1.27
N THR A 52 -4.27 -24.84 -0.13
CA THR A 52 -3.95 -25.60 1.10
C THR A 52 -4.53 -24.90 2.32
N VAL A 53 -4.70 -25.62 3.43
CA VAL A 53 -5.11 -25.02 4.72
C VAL A 53 -4.16 -23.93 5.14
N LYS A 54 -2.83 -24.10 4.97
CA LYS A 54 -1.82 -23.07 5.27
C LYS A 54 -2.02 -21.85 4.38
N GLY A 55 -2.25 -22.05 3.07
CA GLY A 55 -2.49 -20.94 2.12
C GLY A 55 -3.74 -20.14 2.46
N LEU A 56 -4.85 -20.82 2.76
CA LEU A 56 -6.09 -20.18 3.20
C LEU A 56 -5.88 -19.40 4.52
N LYS A 57 -5.22 -20.01 5.51
CA LYS A 57 -4.92 -19.36 6.78
C LYS A 57 -4.10 -18.06 6.58
N ASN A 58 -3.06 -18.12 5.76
CA ASN A 58 -2.23 -16.94 5.45
C ASN A 58 -3.05 -15.86 4.74
N TRP A 59 -3.88 -16.24 3.78
CA TRP A 59 -4.75 -15.31 3.07
C TRP A 59 -5.76 -14.62 4.01
N LEU A 60 -6.40 -15.38 4.90
CA LEU A 60 -7.31 -14.84 5.90
C LEU A 60 -6.61 -13.87 6.86
N LEU A 61 -5.39 -14.17 7.30
CA LEU A 61 -4.59 -13.29 8.17
C LEU A 61 -4.26 -11.95 7.50
N GLN A 62 -4.05 -11.94 6.18
CA GLN A 62 -3.84 -10.70 5.42
C GLN A 62 -5.10 -9.84 5.29
N ARG A 63 -6.27 -10.40 5.66
CA ARG A 63 -7.57 -9.71 5.68
C ARG A 63 -7.93 -9.13 7.05
N LYS A 64 -6.96 -8.98 7.92
CA LYS A 64 -7.11 -8.38 9.24
C LYS A 64 -6.25 -7.13 9.35
N VAL A 65 -6.76 -6.10 10.03
CA VAL A 65 -5.97 -4.90 10.31
C VAL A 65 -4.68 -5.27 11.07
N PRO A 66 -3.52 -4.72 10.68
CA PRO A 66 -2.26 -5.01 11.35
C PRO A 66 -2.25 -4.51 12.80
N ASN A 67 -1.67 -5.30 13.71
CA ASN A 67 -1.60 -4.94 15.15
C ASN A 67 -0.74 -3.69 15.43
N ASN A 68 0.13 -3.28 14.50
CA ASN A 68 0.99 -2.09 14.63
C ASN A 68 0.36 -0.81 14.05
N ARG A 69 -0.90 -0.85 13.59
CA ARG A 69 -1.61 0.33 13.14
C ARG A 69 -1.96 1.25 14.30
N THR A 70 -1.88 2.56 14.08
CA THR A 70 -2.35 3.57 15.04
C THR A 70 -3.83 3.33 15.37
N PHE A 71 -4.18 3.37 16.67
CA PHE A 71 -5.54 3.12 17.20
C PHE A 71 -6.13 1.73 16.89
N VAL A 72 -5.28 0.74 16.59
CA VAL A 72 -5.74 -0.62 16.27
C VAL A 72 -6.50 -1.26 17.42
N GLU A 73 -6.13 -1.01 18.67
CA GLU A 73 -6.81 -1.56 19.85
C GLU A 73 -8.28 -1.14 19.87
N SER A 74 -8.57 0.15 19.72
CA SER A 74 -9.95 0.67 19.66
C SER A 74 -10.77 0.08 18.50
N LEU A 75 -10.13 -0.24 17.37
CA LEU A 75 -10.80 -0.92 16.26
C LEU A 75 -11.03 -2.40 16.53
N LEU A 76 -10.07 -3.08 17.17
CA LEU A 76 -10.13 -4.52 17.41
C LEU A 76 -11.05 -4.88 18.57
N ASP A 77 -11.20 -4.03 19.56
CA ASP A 77 -12.08 -4.27 20.71
C ASP A 77 -13.51 -4.58 20.30
N ALA A 78 -13.95 -4.00 19.17
CA ALA A 78 -15.29 -4.25 18.63
C ALA A 78 -15.44 -5.62 17.94
N ILE A 79 -14.34 -6.23 17.48
CA ILE A 79 -14.37 -7.44 16.65
C ILE A 79 -13.46 -8.57 17.13
N SER A 80 -12.62 -8.35 18.15
CA SER A 80 -11.71 -9.37 18.65
C SER A 80 -12.38 -10.27 19.69
N ASP A 81 -11.99 -11.53 19.68
CA ASP A 81 -12.34 -12.53 20.64
C ASP A 81 -11.07 -13.34 20.95
N THR A 82 -10.69 -13.40 22.22
CA THR A 82 -9.48 -14.13 22.64
C THR A 82 -9.62 -15.63 22.44
N GLU A 83 -10.84 -16.17 22.46
CA GLU A 83 -11.12 -17.58 22.24
C GLU A 83 -11.28 -17.94 20.74
N ASN A 84 -11.71 -16.98 19.90
CA ASN A 84 -11.91 -17.21 18.47
C ASN A 84 -11.19 -16.17 17.61
N PRO A 85 -9.96 -16.42 17.16
CA PRO A 85 -9.19 -15.51 16.32
C PRO A 85 -9.80 -15.27 14.93
N TYR A 86 -10.82 -16.05 14.53
CA TYR A 86 -11.55 -15.90 13.27
C TYR A 86 -12.89 -15.16 13.41
N ARG A 87 -13.27 -14.73 14.63
CA ARG A 87 -14.52 -14.00 14.84
C ARG A 87 -14.66 -12.74 13.99
N TYR A 88 -13.54 -12.09 13.66
CA TYR A 88 -13.55 -10.93 12.76
C TYR A 88 -14.23 -11.22 11.41
N LEU A 89 -14.21 -12.48 10.92
CA LEU A 89 -14.87 -12.87 9.67
C LEU A 89 -16.42 -12.72 9.75
N ASP A 90 -17.02 -12.90 10.94
CA ASP A 90 -18.47 -12.76 11.12
C ASP A 90 -18.89 -11.28 11.02
N VAL A 91 -17.94 -10.35 11.19
CA VAL A 91 -18.16 -8.90 11.15
C VAL A 91 -17.72 -8.33 9.80
N THR A 92 -16.50 -8.66 9.37
CA THR A 92 -15.86 -8.02 8.23
C THR A 92 -16.09 -8.78 6.93
N TYR A 93 -16.54 -10.03 7.02
CA TYR A 93 -16.58 -10.98 5.89
C TYR A 93 -15.22 -11.08 5.15
N GLY A 94 -14.14 -10.62 5.74
CA GLY A 94 -12.83 -10.52 5.08
C GLY A 94 -12.84 -9.63 3.83
N LEU A 95 -13.78 -8.69 3.71
CA LEU A 95 -13.91 -7.77 2.59
C LEU A 95 -12.72 -6.81 2.49
N SER A 96 -12.35 -6.43 1.26
CA SER A 96 -11.31 -5.46 0.98
C SER A 96 -11.69 -4.61 -0.24
N LEU A 97 -11.20 -3.38 -0.31
CA LEU A 97 -11.26 -2.56 -1.52
C LEU A 97 -10.19 -2.92 -2.57
N ASN A 98 -9.36 -3.93 -2.30
CA ASN A 98 -8.34 -4.39 -3.25
C ASN A 98 -8.84 -5.46 -4.23
N ASP A 99 -9.97 -6.11 -3.93
CA ASP A 99 -10.52 -7.19 -4.76
C ASP A 99 -12.01 -7.46 -4.43
N THR A 100 -12.55 -8.56 -4.96
CA THR A 100 -13.96 -8.94 -4.80
C THR A 100 -14.13 -10.28 -4.06
N PHE A 101 -13.07 -10.74 -3.38
CA PHE A 101 -13.14 -11.95 -2.56
C PHE A 101 -13.68 -11.64 -1.15
N TRP A 102 -14.49 -12.54 -0.63
CA TRP A 102 -15.06 -12.45 0.71
C TRP A 102 -15.49 -13.81 1.25
N VAL A 103 -15.69 -13.86 2.57
CA VAL A 103 -16.03 -15.11 3.28
C VAL A 103 -17.32 -14.91 4.06
N LYS A 104 -18.20 -15.89 4.01
CA LYS A 104 -19.40 -15.92 4.88
C LYS A 104 -19.66 -17.30 5.45
N PRO A 105 -20.39 -17.40 6.60
CA PRO A 105 -20.96 -18.66 7.03
C PRO A 105 -21.88 -19.25 5.96
N MET A 106 -21.82 -20.56 5.74
CA MET A 106 -22.68 -21.23 4.73
C MET A 106 -24.17 -21.09 5.05
N SER A 107 -24.53 -20.90 6.31
CA SER A 107 -25.91 -20.64 6.76
C SER A 107 -26.41 -19.22 6.46
N SER A 108 -25.53 -18.30 6.08
CA SER A 108 -25.87 -16.91 5.80
C SER A 108 -26.47 -16.73 4.41
N SER A 109 -27.61 -16.04 4.31
CA SER A 109 -28.26 -15.68 3.04
C SER A 109 -27.73 -14.40 2.40
N VAL A 110 -26.78 -13.71 3.05
CA VAL A 110 -26.18 -12.46 2.58
C VAL A 110 -25.54 -12.66 1.22
N SER A 111 -25.75 -11.71 0.30
CA SER A 111 -25.17 -11.67 -1.05
C SER A 111 -24.09 -10.60 -1.18
N TRP A 112 -23.33 -10.61 -2.28
CA TRP A 112 -22.33 -9.58 -2.57
C TRP A 112 -22.90 -8.17 -2.58
N SER A 113 -24.09 -7.99 -3.16
CA SER A 113 -24.76 -6.68 -3.20
C SER A 113 -25.05 -6.09 -1.83
N ASP A 114 -25.25 -6.94 -0.81
CA ASP A 114 -25.62 -6.48 0.54
C ASP A 114 -24.41 -5.96 1.33
N VAL A 115 -23.19 -6.41 1.00
CA VAL A 115 -22.03 -6.19 1.87
C VAL A 115 -20.82 -5.56 1.19
N ASN A 116 -20.75 -5.53 -0.16
CA ASN A 116 -19.56 -5.04 -0.85
C ASN A 116 -19.22 -3.59 -0.47
N LEU A 117 -17.92 -3.29 -0.39
CA LEU A 117 -17.42 -1.99 0.02
C LEU A 117 -17.43 -0.94 -1.11
N TYR A 118 -17.69 -1.34 -2.36
CA TYR A 118 -17.71 -0.42 -3.49
C TYR A 118 -19.01 0.38 -3.57
N ASN A 119 -20.15 -0.24 -3.21
CA ASN A 119 -21.47 0.35 -3.40
C ASN A 119 -22.19 0.66 -2.07
N ASN A 120 -21.78 -0.01 -0.97
CA ASN A 120 -22.40 0.21 0.34
C ASN A 120 -21.70 1.35 1.10
N PRO A 121 -22.42 2.08 1.98
CA PRO A 121 -21.85 3.16 2.76
C PRO A 121 -20.83 2.63 3.79
N PHE A 122 -19.84 3.45 4.12
CA PHE A 122 -18.88 3.20 5.20
C PHE A 122 -19.42 3.70 6.54
N SER A 123 -18.92 3.15 7.65
CA SER A 123 -19.26 3.63 8.98
C SER A 123 -18.44 4.88 9.34
N GLU A 124 -19.06 6.03 9.37
CA GLU A 124 -18.43 7.29 9.79
C GLU A 124 -17.90 7.19 11.26
N ILE A 125 -18.57 6.42 12.12
CA ILE A 125 -18.11 6.20 13.50
C ILE A 125 -16.79 5.43 13.51
N VAL A 126 -16.71 4.33 12.75
CA VAL A 126 -15.47 3.53 12.67
C VAL A 126 -14.36 4.31 11.98
N ALA A 127 -14.67 5.07 10.94
CA ALA A 127 -13.73 5.98 10.30
C ALA A 127 -13.17 7.02 11.29
N GLY A 128 -14.03 7.62 12.10
CA GLY A 128 -13.63 8.54 13.18
C GLY A 128 -12.69 7.87 14.20
N ILE A 129 -13.06 6.69 14.74
CA ILE A 129 -12.20 5.92 15.66
C ILE A 129 -10.85 5.58 15.01
N ALA A 130 -10.86 5.11 13.77
CA ALA A 130 -9.64 4.74 13.05
C ALA A 130 -8.68 5.92 12.83
N PHE A 131 -9.21 7.13 12.81
CA PHE A 131 -8.46 8.35 12.55
C PHE A 131 -8.07 9.13 13.82
N THR A 132 -8.99 9.26 14.79
CA THR A 132 -8.78 10.06 16.01
C THR A 132 -8.39 9.22 17.23
N GLY A 133 -8.77 7.94 17.26
CA GLY A 133 -8.62 7.07 18.42
C GLY A 133 -9.63 7.38 19.54
N GLU A 134 -10.64 8.20 19.29
CA GLU A 134 -11.66 8.53 20.28
C GLU A 134 -12.54 7.30 20.55
N ASP A 135 -12.78 7.02 21.84
CA ASP A 135 -13.70 5.96 22.26
C ASP A 135 -15.13 6.35 21.91
N SER A 136 -15.67 5.71 20.90
CA SER A 136 -17.07 5.80 20.53
C SER A 136 -17.73 4.44 20.71
N HIS A 137 -18.87 4.39 21.38
CA HIS A 137 -19.63 3.16 21.47
C HIS A 137 -20.24 2.80 20.11
N ILE A 138 -19.64 1.83 19.44
CA ILE A 138 -20.19 1.27 18.20
C ILE A 138 -21.46 0.51 18.54
N LYS A 139 -22.61 1.06 18.17
CA LYS A 139 -23.90 0.37 18.29
C LYS A 139 -24.14 -0.46 17.04
N GLY A 140 -23.92 -1.76 17.16
CA GLY A 140 -24.14 -2.72 16.08
C GLY A 140 -22.86 -3.03 15.29
N ILE A 141 -22.90 -4.15 14.57
CA ILE A 141 -21.80 -4.63 13.73
C ILE A 141 -22.00 -4.04 12.34
N VAL A 142 -21.03 -3.25 11.87
CA VAL A 142 -21.06 -2.64 10.53
C VAL A 142 -19.82 -3.05 9.78
N THR A 143 -20.00 -3.55 8.57
CA THR A 143 -18.90 -3.84 7.66
C THR A 143 -18.28 -2.53 7.15
N THR A 144 -16.96 -2.41 7.27
CA THR A 144 -16.23 -1.20 6.85
C THR A 144 -14.80 -1.56 6.42
N PRO A 145 -14.20 -0.82 5.45
CA PRO A 145 -12.85 -1.12 4.96
C PRO A 145 -11.75 -0.88 6.00
N GLU A 146 -11.98 -0.13 7.07
CA GLU A 146 -11.01 0.14 8.13
C GLU A 146 -10.48 -1.16 8.77
N TYR A 147 -11.30 -2.20 8.88
CA TYR A 147 -10.92 -3.47 9.48
C TYR A 147 -9.92 -4.29 8.65
N THR A 148 -9.72 -3.95 7.39
CA THR A 148 -8.83 -4.67 6.46
C THR A 148 -7.77 -3.77 5.83
N THR A 149 -7.72 -2.49 6.20
CA THR A 149 -6.78 -1.51 5.64
C THR A 149 -5.40 -1.63 6.29
N ASN A 150 -4.37 -1.81 5.49
CA ASN A 150 -2.97 -1.93 5.91
C ASN A 150 -2.29 -0.57 6.17
N GLY A 151 -1.15 -0.60 6.85
CA GLY A 151 -0.25 0.52 7.13
C GLY A 151 -0.43 1.14 8.52
N MET A 152 0.60 1.84 9.00
CA MET A 152 0.73 2.28 10.40
C MET A 152 0.10 3.64 10.68
N LEU A 153 0.11 4.57 9.73
CA LEU A 153 -0.37 5.93 9.93
C LEU A 153 -1.89 5.97 10.16
N ARG A 154 -2.36 7.06 10.78
CA ARG A 154 -3.78 7.39 10.87
C ARG A 154 -4.37 7.46 9.49
N LYS A 155 -5.40 6.69 9.24
CA LYS A 155 -6.08 6.67 7.95
C LYS A 155 -7.50 6.17 8.09
N CYS A 156 -8.37 6.66 7.25
CA CYS A 156 -9.73 6.17 7.12
C CYS A 156 -10.21 6.28 5.67
N TRP A 157 -11.22 5.50 5.36
CA TRP A 157 -11.91 5.59 4.09
C TRP A 157 -13.10 6.53 4.21
N HIS A 158 -13.25 7.39 3.23
CA HIS A 158 -14.33 8.34 3.15
C HIS A 158 -14.93 8.36 1.74
N ARG A 159 -16.25 8.51 1.65
CA ARG A 159 -16.95 8.61 0.37
C ARG A 159 -17.44 10.04 0.20
N GLU A 160 -16.98 10.70 -0.85
CA GLU A 160 -17.34 12.05 -1.20
C GLU A 160 -17.77 12.11 -2.68
N ASN A 161 -19.00 12.59 -2.96
CA ASN A 161 -19.54 12.71 -4.31
C ASN A 161 -19.35 11.43 -5.16
N ASP A 162 -19.70 10.27 -4.59
CA ASP A 162 -19.56 8.93 -5.18
C ASP A 162 -18.13 8.45 -5.44
N VAL A 163 -17.12 9.25 -5.09
CA VAL A 163 -15.71 8.84 -5.10
C VAL A 163 -15.29 8.36 -3.72
N ILE A 164 -14.60 7.22 -3.69
CA ILE A 164 -14.03 6.68 -2.47
C ILE A 164 -12.60 7.20 -2.34
N TYR A 165 -12.27 7.80 -1.19
CA TYR A 165 -10.93 8.29 -0.86
C TYR A 165 -10.37 7.58 0.36
N LEU A 166 -9.08 7.28 0.34
CA LEU A 166 -8.30 6.98 1.53
C LEU A 166 -7.71 8.30 2.05
N TYR A 167 -8.17 8.75 3.20
CA TYR A 167 -7.58 9.88 3.91
C TYR A 167 -6.43 9.40 4.76
N LYS A 168 -5.25 9.99 4.58
CA LYS A 168 -4.04 9.70 5.35
C LYS A 168 -3.61 10.94 6.11
N GLY A 169 -3.51 10.83 7.43
CA GLY A 169 -2.91 11.84 8.29
C GLY A 169 -1.41 11.70 8.34
N SER A 170 -0.77 12.67 8.98
CA SER A 170 0.66 12.70 9.21
C SER A 170 1.03 12.32 10.64
N THR A 171 2.28 12.01 10.87
CA THR A 171 2.82 11.63 12.18
C THR A 171 3.16 12.89 13.00
N PRO A 172 2.66 13.06 14.23
CA PRO A 172 3.01 14.21 15.08
C PRO A 172 4.40 14.08 15.74
N ARG A 173 5.13 12.99 15.49
CA ARG A 173 6.35 12.64 16.23
C ARG A 173 7.61 13.37 15.83
N TYR A 174 7.68 13.95 14.64
CA TYR A 174 8.88 14.63 14.13
C TYR A 174 8.85 16.12 14.41
N ALA A 175 10.04 16.71 14.59
CA ALA A 175 10.19 18.14 14.91
C ALA A 175 9.52 19.06 13.88
N ASN A 176 9.41 18.62 12.63
CA ASN A 176 8.73 19.31 11.54
C ASN A 176 7.26 18.90 11.37
N GLY A 177 6.78 18.04 12.20
CA GLY A 177 5.42 17.53 12.40
C GLY A 177 4.52 17.52 11.17
N GLY A 178 4.29 16.34 10.59
CA GLY A 178 3.17 16.20 9.71
C GLY A 178 3.41 16.48 8.23
N LEU A 179 4.61 16.24 7.71
CA LEU A 179 4.93 16.48 6.29
C LEU A 179 4.46 15.36 5.36
N GLU A 180 4.10 14.17 5.87
CA GLU A 180 3.76 13.01 5.02
C GLU A 180 2.57 13.30 4.08
N ALA A 181 1.52 13.97 4.58
CA ALA A 181 0.38 14.33 3.74
C ALA A 181 0.76 15.34 2.62
N LEU A 182 1.65 16.27 2.90
CA LEU A 182 2.19 17.23 1.93
C LEU A 182 3.12 16.53 0.94
N SER A 183 4.00 15.63 1.43
CA SER A 183 4.90 14.85 0.57
C SER A 183 4.14 14.01 -0.45
N GLU A 184 3.02 13.38 -0.06
CA GLU A 184 2.14 12.67 -1.00
C GLU A 184 1.69 13.57 -2.16
N VAL A 185 1.20 14.77 -1.84
CA VAL A 185 0.65 15.68 -2.84
C VAL A 185 1.75 16.26 -3.73
N TYR A 186 2.87 16.68 -3.16
CA TYR A 186 3.97 17.26 -3.95
C TYR A 186 4.72 16.21 -4.79
N ALA A 187 4.91 15.00 -4.28
CA ALA A 187 5.45 13.88 -5.07
C ALA A 187 4.53 13.51 -6.24
N SER A 188 3.21 13.56 -6.05
CA SER A 188 2.23 13.38 -7.12
C SER A 188 2.38 14.41 -8.24
N GLN A 189 2.68 15.67 -7.93
CA GLN A 189 2.93 16.72 -8.93
C GLN A 189 4.21 16.44 -9.75
N ILE A 190 5.26 15.93 -9.11
CA ILE A 190 6.50 15.53 -9.81
C ILE A 190 6.22 14.33 -10.72
N ALA A 191 5.49 13.32 -10.23
CA ALA A 191 5.10 12.17 -11.04
C ALA A 191 4.29 12.58 -12.28
N ALA A 192 3.37 13.55 -12.11
CA ALA A 192 2.61 14.12 -13.22
C ALA A 192 3.52 14.81 -14.26
N ALA A 193 4.48 15.63 -13.80
CA ALA A 193 5.43 16.29 -14.68
C ALA A 193 6.33 15.30 -15.45
N MET A 194 6.66 14.16 -14.84
CA MET A 194 7.37 13.06 -15.48
C MET A 194 6.50 12.24 -16.45
N GLY A 195 5.17 12.40 -16.42
CA GLY A 195 4.24 11.59 -17.21
C GLY A 195 4.06 10.16 -16.69
N LEU A 196 4.38 9.89 -15.41
CA LEU A 196 4.22 8.59 -14.78
C LEU A 196 2.74 8.30 -14.47
N ALA A 197 2.33 7.05 -14.62
CA ALA A 197 1.06 6.60 -14.09
C ALA A 197 1.08 6.62 -12.55
N HIS A 198 0.33 7.51 -11.94
CA HIS A 198 0.33 7.74 -10.51
C HIS A 198 -1.07 8.09 -9.99
N VAL A 199 -1.25 8.04 -8.68
CA VAL A 199 -2.47 8.54 -8.02
C VAL A 199 -2.35 10.04 -7.82
N GLU A 200 -3.36 10.79 -8.25
CA GLU A 200 -3.46 12.24 -8.01
C GLU A 200 -3.95 12.49 -6.59
N TYR A 201 -3.05 12.87 -5.71
CA TYR A 201 -3.39 13.22 -4.33
C TYR A 201 -3.92 14.65 -4.22
N LYS A 202 -4.90 14.83 -3.33
CA LYS A 202 -5.39 16.15 -2.92
C LYS A 202 -5.11 16.38 -1.45
N LEU A 203 -4.90 17.64 -1.08
CA LEU A 203 -4.81 18.06 0.31
C LEU A 203 -6.20 18.49 0.79
N THR A 204 -6.63 18.00 1.93
CA THR A 204 -7.89 18.39 2.57
C THR A 204 -7.78 18.35 4.09
N THR A 205 -8.85 18.70 4.78
CA THR A 205 -8.92 18.67 6.25
C THR A 205 -9.95 17.64 6.69
N PHE A 206 -9.59 16.81 7.66
CA PHE A 206 -10.50 15.85 8.28
C PHE A 206 -10.26 15.83 9.80
N HIS A 207 -11.33 16.00 10.61
CA HIS A 207 -11.23 16.19 12.07
C HIS A 207 -10.17 17.25 12.46
N ASP A 208 -10.21 18.43 11.86
CA ASP A 208 -9.28 19.54 12.06
C ASP A 208 -7.79 19.21 11.82
N GLN A 209 -7.51 18.10 11.12
CA GLN A 209 -6.16 17.70 10.76
C GLN A 209 -5.98 17.71 9.24
N LEU A 210 -4.79 18.15 8.81
CA LEU A 210 -4.40 18.11 7.41
C LEU A 210 -4.20 16.66 6.96
N VAL A 211 -4.81 16.28 5.86
CA VAL A 211 -4.74 14.93 5.30
C VAL A 211 -4.50 14.93 3.80
N SER A 212 -3.79 13.94 3.31
CA SER A 212 -3.78 13.62 1.88
C SER A 212 -4.98 12.73 1.55
N ALA A 213 -5.70 13.08 0.49
CA ALA A 213 -6.82 12.32 -0.04
C ALA A 213 -6.37 11.55 -1.29
N CYS A 214 -6.32 10.23 -1.17
CA CYS A 214 -5.95 9.28 -2.23
C CYS A 214 -7.23 8.70 -2.83
N PRO A 215 -7.62 9.03 -4.07
CA PRO A 215 -8.77 8.40 -4.70
C PRO A 215 -8.53 6.91 -4.91
N LEU A 216 -9.57 6.11 -4.70
CA LEU A 216 -9.52 4.68 -4.93
C LEU A 216 -9.30 4.40 -6.43
N PHE A 217 -8.26 3.66 -6.77
CA PHE A 217 -7.93 3.28 -8.15
C PHE A 217 -8.39 1.85 -8.51
N THR A 218 -9.00 1.14 -7.57
CA THR A 218 -9.64 -0.16 -7.80
C THR A 218 -11.15 -0.02 -8.00
N SER A 219 -11.78 -1.09 -8.43
CA SER A 219 -13.23 -1.18 -8.64
C SER A 219 -13.70 -2.62 -8.52
N GLU A 220 -15.00 -2.85 -8.65
CA GLU A 220 -15.52 -4.23 -8.76
C GLU A 220 -14.97 -5.03 -9.96
N GLN A 221 -14.41 -4.37 -10.97
CA GLN A 221 -13.85 -4.99 -12.18
C GLN A 221 -12.33 -5.14 -12.08
N ILE A 222 -11.67 -4.17 -11.44
CA ILE A 222 -10.22 -4.06 -11.36
C ILE A 222 -9.80 -4.09 -9.90
N GLY A 223 -9.04 -5.10 -9.53
CA GLY A 223 -8.42 -5.24 -8.22
C GLY A 223 -6.96 -4.80 -8.21
N TYR A 224 -6.38 -4.80 -7.03
CA TYR A 224 -4.97 -4.52 -6.78
C TYR A 224 -4.32 -5.66 -5.98
N MET A 225 -3.13 -6.07 -6.41
CA MET A 225 -2.30 -7.02 -5.69
C MET A 225 -0.94 -6.39 -5.42
N PRO A 226 -0.53 -6.21 -4.15
CA PRO A 226 0.83 -5.78 -3.84
C PRO A 226 1.84 -6.79 -4.33
N ILE A 227 3.03 -6.33 -4.73
CA ILE A 227 4.05 -7.23 -5.27
C ILE A 227 4.46 -8.31 -4.26
N SER A 228 4.42 -8.01 -2.96
CA SER A 228 4.66 -8.98 -1.89
C SER A 228 3.72 -10.19 -1.95
N GLY A 229 2.49 -10.01 -2.42
CA GLY A 229 1.50 -11.08 -2.57
C GLY A 229 1.77 -12.02 -3.75
N LEU A 230 2.61 -11.61 -4.69
CA LEU A 230 2.99 -12.40 -5.87
C LEU A 230 4.31 -13.14 -5.71
N LEU A 231 5.10 -12.80 -4.67
CA LEU A 231 6.36 -13.46 -4.39
C LEU A 231 6.11 -14.77 -3.65
N ASP A 232 6.79 -15.83 -4.08
CA ASP A 232 6.77 -17.10 -3.35
C ASP A 232 7.61 -17.04 -2.05
N GLU A 233 7.48 -18.07 -1.20
CA GLU A 233 8.23 -18.15 0.06
C GLU A 233 9.76 -18.16 -0.17
N ALA A 234 10.24 -18.65 -1.31
CA ALA A 234 11.67 -18.67 -1.64
C ALA A 234 12.19 -17.27 -1.98
N MET A 235 11.39 -16.49 -2.73
CA MET A 235 11.73 -15.10 -3.07
C MET A 235 11.58 -14.15 -1.89
N SER A 236 10.78 -14.51 -0.89
CA SER A 236 10.59 -13.72 0.33
C SER A 236 11.73 -13.88 1.34
N ARG A 237 12.63 -14.86 1.17
CA ARG A 237 13.76 -15.09 2.09
C ARG A 237 14.85 -14.04 1.91
N ASP A 238 15.47 -13.64 3.03
CA ASP A 238 16.59 -12.69 3.03
C ASP A 238 17.89 -13.27 2.42
N GLU A 239 17.88 -14.57 2.10
CA GLU A 239 19.02 -15.30 1.54
C GLU A 239 19.27 -15.04 0.05
N LEU A 240 18.27 -14.50 -0.70
CA LEU A 240 18.47 -14.14 -2.10
C LEU A 240 19.33 -12.87 -2.21
N MET A 241 20.28 -12.91 -3.17
CA MET A 241 21.02 -11.71 -3.55
C MET A 241 20.04 -10.60 -3.94
N LEU A 242 20.31 -9.37 -3.49
CA LEU A 242 19.46 -8.21 -3.77
C LEU A 242 19.11 -8.08 -5.26
N TYR A 243 20.08 -8.35 -6.13
CA TYR A 243 19.92 -8.29 -7.58
C TYR A 243 18.89 -9.32 -8.10
N ASP A 244 18.97 -10.58 -7.64
CA ASP A 244 18.05 -11.63 -8.08
C ASP A 244 16.62 -11.32 -7.65
N LYS A 245 16.46 -10.79 -6.42
CA LYS A 245 15.16 -10.34 -5.91
C LYS A 245 14.58 -9.20 -6.72
N GLN A 246 15.38 -8.19 -7.05
CA GLN A 246 14.95 -7.06 -7.87
C GLN A 246 14.59 -7.50 -9.29
N TYR A 247 15.36 -8.41 -9.88
CA TYR A 247 15.07 -8.95 -11.21
C TYR A 247 13.76 -9.75 -11.24
N ALA A 248 13.52 -10.61 -10.25
CA ALA A 248 12.28 -11.36 -10.13
C ALA A 248 11.07 -10.43 -10.00
N ILE A 249 11.18 -9.40 -9.16
CA ILE A 249 10.15 -8.37 -8.97
C ILE A 249 9.91 -7.60 -10.27
N ALA A 250 10.96 -7.14 -10.95
CA ALA A 250 10.86 -6.42 -12.22
C ALA A 250 10.20 -7.28 -13.32
N SER A 251 10.43 -8.58 -13.31
CA SER A 251 9.79 -9.51 -14.26
C SER A 251 8.28 -9.64 -14.03
N LEU A 252 7.81 -9.53 -12.77
CA LEU A 252 6.38 -9.57 -12.42
C LEU A 252 5.69 -8.21 -12.62
N TYR A 253 6.36 -7.14 -12.25
CA TYR A 253 5.82 -5.78 -12.29
C TYR A 253 5.89 -5.17 -13.69
N GLY A 254 6.89 -5.56 -14.47
CA GLY A 254 7.31 -4.98 -15.74
C GLY A 254 8.68 -4.30 -15.60
N ILE A 255 9.62 -4.67 -16.44
CA ILE A 255 11.04 -4.18 -16.35
C ILE A 255 11.09 -2.65 -16.45
N MET A 256 10.43 -2.07 -17.45
CA MET A 256 10.43 -0.60 -17.66
C MET A 256 9.68 0.14 -16.55
N PRO A 257 8.42 -0.22 -16.19
CA PRO A 257 7.72 0.41 -15.07
C PRO A 257 8.47 0.29 -13.74
N PHE A 258 9.21 -0.80 -13.51
CA PHE A 258 10.04 -0.94 -12.32
C PHE A 258 11.23 0.03 -12.34
N SER A 259 11.90 0.17 -13.49
CA SER A 259 12.95 1.16 -13.68
C SER A 259 12.44 2.59 -13.49
N ASP A 260 11.31 2.93 -14.10
CA ASP A 260 10.68 4.24 -13.97
C ASP A 260 10.39 4.58 -12.50
N MET A 261 9.85 3.61 -11.73
CA MET A 261 9.59 3.75 -10.31
C MET A 261 10.88 3.96 -9.50
N MET A 262 11.96 3.19 -9.79
CA MET A 262 13.23 3.33 -9.09
C MET A 262 13.89 4.69 -9.36
N VAL A 263 13.83 5.18 -10.61
CA VAL A 263 14.32 6.52 -10.97
C VAL A 263 13.50 7.62 -10.30
N PHE A 264 12.18 7.46 -10.26
CA PHE A 264 11.30 8.39 -9.56
C PHE A 264 11.60 8.42 -8.05
N ASP A 265 11.72 7.26 -7.39
CA ASP A 265 12.04 7.18 -5.96
C ASP A 265 13.43 7.80 -5.64
N ALA A 266 14.40 7.61 -6.55
CA ALA A 266 15.72 8.24 -6.42
C ALA A 266 15.67 9.77 -6.60
N LEU A 267 14.75 10.27 -7.39
CA LEU A 267 14.54 11.71 -7.62
C LEU A 267 13.89 12.39 -6.42
N ILE A 268 12.81 11.80 -5.90
CA ILE A 268 12.02 12.36 -4.80
C ILE A 268 12.53 11.99 -3.40
N HIS A 269 13.63 11.25 -3.31
CA HIS A 269 14.20 10.77 -2.04
C HIS A 269 13.23 9.91 -1.22
N ASN A 270 12.57 8.94 -1.88
CA ASN A 270 11.60 8.06 -1.22
C ASN A 270 12.31 6.92 -0.46
N THR A 271 12.21 6.94 0.86
CA THR A 271 12.86 5.96 1.74
C THR A 271 12.04 4.70 2.00
N ASP A 272 10.76 4.64 1.56
CA ASP A 272 9.80 3.62 2.00
C ASP A 272 9.09 2.88 0.84
N ARG A 273 9.76 2.64 -0.28
CA ARG A 273 9.21 1.82 -1.37
C ARG A 273 9.26 0.33 -1.05
N HIS A 274 8.64 -0.08 0.06
CA HIS A 274 8.56 -1.49 0.42
C HIS A 274 7.56 -2.26 -0.47
N LEU A 275 7.62 -3.60 -0.43
CA LEU A 275 6.91 -4.48 -1.36
C LEU A 275 5.36 -4.42 -1.30
N ASN A 276 4.79 -3.71 -0.34
CA ASN A 276 3.35 -3.44 -0.27
C ASN A 276 2.96 -2.06 -0.85
N ASN A 277 3.94 -1.18 -1.14
CA ASN A 277 3.71 0.18 -1.64
C ASN A 277 3.75 0.27 -3.17
N PHE A 278 3.77 -0.85 -3.86
CA PHE A 278 3.59 -1.00 -5.29
C PHE A 278 3.09 -2.40 -5.63
N GLY A 279 2.49 -2.57 -6.79
CA GLY A 279 1.92 -3.86 -7.20
C GLY A 279 1.26 -3.77 -8.56
N VAL A 280 0.41 -4.74 -8.85
CA VAL A 280 -0.23 -4.88 -10.15
C VAL A 280 -1.75 -4.75 -10.04
N LEU A 281 -2.35 -4.26 -11.11
CA LEU A 281 -3.80 -4.32 -11.32
C LEU A 281 -4.20 -5.71 -11.79
N ILE A 282 -5.35 -6.19 -11.30
CA ILE A 282 -5.89 -7.52 -11.59
C ILE A 282 -7.32 -7.38 -12.11
N ASN A 283 -7.66 -8.15 -13.11
CA ASN A 283 -9.05 -8.34 -13.50
C ASN A 283 -9.74 -9.26 -12.49
N ASN A 284 -10.66 -8.73 -11.69
CA ASN A 284 -11.34 -9.46 -10.60
C ASN A 284 -12.16 -10.68 -11.08
N LYS A 285 -12.61 -10.70 -12.36
CA LYS A 285 -13.36 -11.82 -12.91
C LYS A 285 -12.47 -12.97 -13.39
N SER A 286 -11.35 -12.63 -14.03
CA SER A 286 -10.48 -13.64 -14.67
C SER A 286 -9.20 -13.94 -13.90
N ASN A 287 -8.94 -13.25 -12.80
CA ASN A 287 -7.69 -13.31 -12.01
C ASN A 287 -6.41 -13.01 -12.83
N ARG A 288 -6.53 -12.32 -13.96
CA ARG A 288 -5.37 -11.98 -14.81
C ARG A 288 -4.75 -10.67 -14.40
N ILE A 289 -3.41 -10.64 -14.35
CA ILE A 289 -2.65 -9.40 -14.21
C ILE A 289 -2.89 -8.54 -15.46
N LEU A 290 -3.23 -7.27 -15.25
CA LEU A 290 -3.49 -6.28 -16.29
C LEU A 290 -2.26 -5.40 -16.56
N GLY A 291 -1.41 -5.23 -15.58
CA GLY A 291 -0.19 -4.42 -15.64
C GLY A 291 0.12 -3.77 -14.29
N PRO A 292 1.13 -2.91 -14.22
CA PRO A 292 1.48 -2.18 -13.00
C PRO A 292 0.32 -1.27 -12.56
N ALA A 293 0.13 -1.20 -11.23
CA ALA A 293 -0.76 -0.21 -10.63
C ALA A 293 -0.14 1.20 -10.74
N PRO A 294 -0.95 2.28 -10.72
CA PRO A 294 -0.42 3.63 -10.62
C PRO A 294 0.44 3.77 -9.37
N LEU A 295 1.49 4.59 -9.42
CA LEU A 295 2.37 4.84 -8.27
C LEU A 295 1.59 5.55 -7.17
N PHE A 296 1.79 5.12 -5.92
CA PHE A 296 1.13 5.67 -4.74
C PHE A 296 2.05 5.52 -3.51
N ASP A 297 1.63 6.06 -2.36
CA ASP A 297 2.32 5.97 -1.07
C ASP A 297 3.72 6.62 -1.10
N HIS A 298 3.73 7.94 -1.27
CA HIS A 298 4.93 8.78 -1.34
C HIS A 298 5.15 9.62 -0.07
N GLY A 299 4.43 9.33 1.01
CA GLY A 299 4.47 10.11 2.25
C GLY A 299 5.88 10.22 2.85
N ASN A 300 6.70 9.18 2.70
CA ASN A 300 8.07 9.13 3.19
C ASN A 300 9.10 9.59 2.13
N SER A 301 8.76 10.66 1.40
CA SER A 301 9.61 11.29 0.40
C SER A 301 9.81 12.78 0.66
N LEU A 302 10.55 13.45 -0.20
CA LEU A 302 10.79 14.90 -0.16
C LEU A 302 11.27 15.39 1.22
N PHE A 303 12.08 14.58 1.88
CA PHE A 303 12.68 14.91 3.19
C PHE A 303 11.63 15.18 4.27
N TYR A 304 10.58 14.37 4.33
CA TYR A 304 9.40 14.53 5.19
C TYR A 304 9.69 14.63 6.70
N ASN A 305 10.86 14.20 7.15
CA ASN A 305 11.24 14.06 8.56
C ASN A 305 12.51 14.85 8.97
N ILE A 306 12.98 15.79 8.15
CA ILE A 306 14.15 16.61 8.47
C ILE A 306 13.77 17.87 9.26
N THR A 307 14.74 18.42 9.95
CA THR A 307 14.61 19.68 10.69
C THR A 307 14.76 20.90 9.78
N ASP A 308 14.34 22.06 10.26
CA ASP A 308 14.43 23.32 9.49
C ASP A 308 15.86 23.68 9.07
N ASP A 309 16.85 23.39 9.92
CA ASP A 309 18.27 23.65 9.64
C ASP A 309 18.80 22.77 8.49
N GLU A 310 18.33 21.53 8.41
CA GLU A 310 18.72 20.55 7.37
C GLU A 310 18.23 20.94 5.96
N TYR A 311 17.16 21.74 5.86
CA TYR A 311 16.70 22.28 4.58
C TYR A 311 17.74 23.17 3.87
N SER A 312 18.74 23.68 4.59
CA SER A 312 19.79 24.52 4.00
C SER A 312 20.69 23.76 3.01
N ASP A 313 20.84 22.44 3.15
CA ASP A 313 21.63 21.60 2.25
C ASP A 313 21.03 20.19 2.13
N LEU A 314 20.00 20.05 1.31
CA LEU A 314 19.33 18.77 1.06
C LEU A 314 20.25 17.72 0.41
N ASN A 315 21.32 18.14 -0.30
CA ASN A 315 22.29 17.23 -0.91
C ASN A 315 23.25 16.61 0.13
N ALA A 316 23.36 17.19 1.33
CA ALA A 316 24.15 16.62 2.42
C ALA A 316 23.47 15.42 3.10
N ILE A 317 22.15 15.27 2.95
CA ILE A 317 21.37 14.19 3.55
C ILE A 317 21.71 12.86 2.87
N LYS A 318 22.14 11.87 3.67
CA LYS A 318 22.66 10.58 3.19
C LYS A 318 21.76 9.40 3.55
N ASP A 319 20.45 9.59 3.42
CA ASP A 319 19.51 8.48 3.57
C ASP A 319 19.74 7.40 2.51
N ILE A 320 19.27 6.21 2.81
CA ILE A 320 19.28 5.08 1.88
C ILE A 320 17.85 4.70 1.51
N SER A 321 17.69 4.19 0.28
CA SER A 321 16.42 3.67 -0.19
C SER A 321 16.00 2.41 0.60
N PHE A 322 14.75 2.01 0.51
CA PHE A 322 14.27 0.71 1.02
C PHE A 322 15.15 -0.48 0.59
N TRP A 323 15.79 -0.37 -0.57
CA TRP A 323 16.66 -1.41 -1.13
C TRP A 323 18.07 -1.44 -0.53
N GLY A 324 18.37 -0.62 0.47
CA GLY A 324 19.69 -0.53 1.09
C GLY A 324 20.76 0.14 0.20
N LEU A 325 20.35 0.83 -0.86
CA LEU A 325 21.21 1.53 -1.80
C LEU A 325 21.06 3.05 -1.63
N SER A 326 22.14 3.80 -1.83
CA SER A 326 22.04 5.25 -1.96
C SER A 326 21.18 5.62 -3.17
N PHE A 327 20.50 6.75 -3.14
CA PHE A 327 19.67 7.22 -4.25
C PHE A 327 20.48 7.48 -5.54
N ASP A 328 21.75 7.84 -5.41
CA ASP A 328 22.66 7.95 -6.57
C ASP A 328 22.97 6.58 -7.19
N THR A 329 23.19 5.57 -6.36
CA THR A 329 23.40 4.21 -6.83
C THR A 329 22.15 3.66 -7.48
N LEU A 330 20.98 3.91 -6.88
CA LEU A 330 19.69 3.49 -7.40
C LEU A 330 19.46 4.13 -8.80
N ALA A 331 19.69 5.43 -8.94
CA ALA A 331 19.60 6.11 -10.24
C ALA A 331 20.55 5.50 -11.27
N LYS A 332 21.84 5.31 -10.94
CA LYS A 332 22.83 4.73 -11.85
C LYS A 332 22.50 3.32 -12.34
N LEU A 333 21.80 2.53 -11.51
CA LEU A 333 21.38 1.16 -11.86
C LEU A 333 20.17 1.13 -12.81
N TYR A 334 19.25 2.09 -12.69
CA TYR A 334 17.94 2.03 -13.35
C TYR A 334 17.74 3.11 -14.43
N LEU A 335 18.61 4.14 -14.51
CA LEU A 335 18.54 5.13 -15.58
C LEU A 335 18.85 4.52 -16.95
N HIS A 336 18.04 4.86 -17.94
CA HIS A 336 18.28 4.59 -19.36
C HIS A 336 17.68 5.72 -20.23
N ASP A 337 18.00 5.72 -21.53
CA ASP A 337 17.75 6.86 -22.42
C ASP A 337 16.30 7.33 -22.48
N SER A 338 15.32 6.45 -22.27
CA SER A 338 13.90 6.84 -22.26
C SER A 338 13.54 7.81 -21.13
N HIS A 339 14.28 7.77 -20.00
CA HIS A 339 14.04 8.69 -18.89
C HIS A 339 14.38 10.14 -19.22
N ARG A 340 15.17 10.41 -20.26
CA ARG A 340 15.50 11.78 -20.67
C ARG A 340 14.26 12.63 -20.91
N SER A 341 13.30 12.09 -21.63
CA SER A 341 12.02 12.80 -21.90
C SER A 341 11.21 13.05 -20.66
N MET A 342 11.29 12.16 -19.66
CA MET A 342 10.60 12.26 -18.37
C MET A 342 11.28 13.28 -17.42
N LEU A 343 12.61 13.40 -17.49
CA LEU A 343 13.42 14.29 -16.65
C LEU A 343 13.49 15.72 -17.19
N THR A 344 13.41 15.90 -18.51
CA THR A 344 13.52 17.23 -19.15
C THR A 344 12.50 18.26 -18.59
N PRO A 345 11.21 17.92 -18.38
CA PRO A 345 10.24 18.86 -17.78
C PRO A 345 10.57 19.29 -16.35
N LEU A 346 11.48 18.58 -15.68
CA LEU A 346 11.87 18.87 -14.31
C LEU A 346 13.01 19.87 -14.19
N LEU A 347 13.67 20.26 -15.29
CA LEU A 347 14.77 21.22 -15.25
C LEU A 347 14.36 22.65 -14.83
N ASP A 348 13.10 22.98 -15.06
CA ASP A 348 12.45 24.25 -14.66
C ASP A 348 11.17 24.03 -13.86
N PHE A 349 11.03 22.87 -13.23
CA PHE A 349 9.85 22.48 -12.48
C PHE A 349 9.60 23.39 -11.28
N THR A 350 8.34 23.77 -11.10
CA THR A 350 7.83 24.45 -9.90
C THR A 350 6.56 23.78 -9.42
N PHE A 351 6.36 23.77 -8.10
CA PHE A 351 5.15 23.21 -7.51
C PHE A 351 3.94 24.14 -7.70
N ASN A 352 2.77 23.52 -7.89
CA ASN A 352 1.51 24.19 -7.61
C ASN A 352 1.37 24.26 -6.07
N ARG A 353 1.65 25.44 -5.50
CA ARG A 353 1.79 25.64 -4.05
C ARG A 353 0.46 25.58 -3.33
N LEU A 354 0.42 24.83 -2.25
CA LEU A 354 -0.72 24.71 -1.37
C LEU A 354 -0.47 25.49 -0.07
N PRO A 355 -1.49 26.14 0.51
CA PRO A 355 -1.34 26.82 1.79
C PRO A 355 -0.87 25.85 2.88
N SER A 356 0.25 26.16 3.53
CA SER A 356 0.79 25.39 4.64
C SER A 356 1.69 26.25 5.52
N ASP A 357 1.47 26.17 6.83
CA ASP A 357 2.36 26.85 7.81
C ASP A 357 3.64 26.03 8.08
N ILE A 358 3.64 24.74 7.73
CA ILE A 358 4.74 23.81 8.01
C ILE A 358 5.72 23.77 6.83
N LEU A 359 5.21 23.61 5.62
CA LEU A 359 6.00 23.62 4.40
C LEU A 359 5.88 24.99 3.71
N THR A 360 6.70 25.92 4.16
CA THR A 360 6.69 27.31 3.71
C THR A 360 7.17 27.45 2.26
N ASP A 361 6.85 28.59 1.62
CA ASP A 361 7.33 28.92 0.27
C ASP A 361 8.85 28.81 0.15
N LYS A 362 9.60 29.26 1.16
CA LYS A 362 11.07 29.13 1.18
C LYS A 362 11.54 27.67 1.13
N LYS A 363 10.87 26.76 1.86
CA LYS A 363 11.18 25.33 1.83
C LYS A 363 10.81 24.73 0.47
N LEU A 364 9.71 25.16 -0.12
CA LEU A 364 9.31 24.74 -1.46
C LEU A 364 10.31 25.20 -2.51
N ASP A 365 10.83 26.43 -2.44
CA ASP A 365 11.92 26.91 -3.33
C ASP A 365 13.17 26.01 -3.25
N LEU A 366 13.53 25.55 -2.05
CA LEU A 366 14.65 24.65 -1.84
C LEU A 366 14.40 23.24 -2.41
N LEU A 367 13.18 22.71 -2.24
CA LEU A 367 12.77 21.45 -2.83
C LEU A 367 12.72 21.51 -4.36
N GLU A 368 12.19 22.60 -4.93
CA GLU A 368 12.19 22.84 -6.39
C GLU A 368 13.62 22.85 -6.93
N SER A 369 14.51 23.59 -6.28
CA SER A 369 15.93 23.63 -6.64
C SER A 369 16.59 22.26 -6.56
N TYR A 370 16.28 21.48 -5.50
CA TYR A 370 16.77 20.11 -5.35
C TYR A 370 16.29 19.22 -6.51
N ILE A 371 14.99 19.21 -6.83
CA ILE A 371 14.44 18.41 -7.93
C ILE A 371 15.05 18.78 -9.27
N GLN A 372 15.19 20.08 -9.55
CA GLN A 372 15.83 20.56 -10.78
C GLN A 372 17.29 20.10 -10.90
N GLN A 373 18.06 20.21 -9.81
CA GLN A 373 19.44 19.75 -9.74
C GLN A 373 19.56 18.23 -9.92
N ARG A 374 18.67 17.46 -9.27
CA ARG A 374 18.62 15.99 -9.42
C ARG A 374 18.30 15.58 -10.85
N ALA A 375 17.31 16.22 -11.49
CA ALA A 375 16.96 15.97 -12.88
C ALA A 375 18.14 16.26 -13.82
N ALA A 376 18.82 17.41 -13.64
CA ALA A 376 20.02 17.76 -14.39
C ALA A 376 21.14 16.73 -14.19
N TYR A 377 21.40 16.33 -12.95
CA TYR A 377 22.39 15.30 -12.63
C TYR A 377 22.07 13.95 -13.31
N PHE A 378 20.81 13.53 -13.32
CA PHE A 378 20.41 12.29 -13.98
C PHE A 378 20.55 12.36 -15.50
N ILE A 379 20.27 13.51 -16.11
CA ILE A 379 20.53 13.75 -17.54
C ILE A 379 22.03 13.72 -17.81
N ASP A 380 22.86 14.31 -16.98
CA ASP A 380 24.33 14.27 -17.12
C ASP A 380 24.88 12.84 -16.98
N LEU A 381 24.25 11.99 -16.14
CA LEU A 381 24.57 10.55 -16.10
C LEU A 381 24.27 9.86 -17.44
N LEU A 382 23.12 10.17 -18.05
CA LEU A 382 22.74 9.65 -19.38
C LEU A 382 23.71 10.14 -20.48
N ASP A 383 24.28 11.34 -20.36
CA ASP A 383 25.27 11.89 -21.28
C ASP A 383 26.70 11.30 -21.09
N GLY A 384 26.85 10.40 -20.11
CA GLY A 384 28.15 9.78 -19.86
C GLY A 384 29.17 10.67 -19.13
N LYS A 385 28.73 11.80 -18.55
CA LYS A 385 29.66 12.76 -17.90
C LYS A 385 30.27 12.21 -16.60
N TYR A 386 29.72 11.13 -16.05
CA TYR A 386 30.13 10.53 -14.76
C TYR A 386 30.44 9.03 -14.86
N ILE A 387 30.71 8.49 -16.07
CA ILE A 387 30.86 7.04 -16.23
C ILE A 387 32.22 6.57 -15.76
N ASN A 388 32.25 5.79 -14.67
CA ASN A 388 33.26 4.76 -14.37
C ASN A 388 32.63 3.48 -13.82
N PHE A 389 31.45 3.05 -14.32
CA PHE A 389 30.84 1.79 -13.92
C PHE A 389 30.35 0.99 -15.13
N THR A 390 30.91 -0.20 -15.30
CA THR A 390 30.38 -1.23 -16.21
C THR A 390 29.01 -1.66 -15.70
N HIS A 391 27.98 -1.44 -16.53
CA HIS A 391 26.64 -1.96 -16.27
C HIS A 391 26.68 -3.47 -16.07
N PRO A 392 26.03 -4.04 -15.04
CA PRO A 392 25.67 -5.43 -15.09
C PRO A 392 24.70 -5.58 -16.27
N HIS A 393 25.00 -6.50 -17.19
CA HIS A 393 24.26 -6.72 -18.42
C HIS A 393 22.77 -7.00 -18.12
N ILE A 394 21.90 -6.03 -18.39
CA ILE A 394 20.52 -6.33 -18.74
C ILE A 394 20.56 -6.93 -20.14
N PRO A 395 20.05 -8.15 -20.38
CA PRO A 395 20.05 -8.72 -21.71
C PRO A 395 19.29 -7.79 -22.66
N LYS A 396 19.95 -7.32 -23.71
CA LYS A 396 19.28 -6.64 -24.82
C LYS A 396 18.33 -7.66 -25.46
N GLN A 397 17.04 -7.37 -25.47
CA GLN A 397 16.07 -8.08 -26.31
C GLN A 397 16.30 -7.74 -27.77
#